data_fe34b21eeae8cc81171983b1f952e749
#
_entry.id   fe34b21eeae8cc81171983b1f952e749
#
_cell.length_a   1.000
_cell.length_b   1.000
_cell.length_c   1.000
_cell.angle_alpha   90.00
_cell.angle_beta   90.00
_cell.angle_gamma   90.00
#
_symmetry.space_group_name_H-M   'P 1'
#
loop_
_entity.id
_entity.type
_entity.pdbx_description
1 polymer ?
#
loop_
_entity_poly.entity_id
_entity_poly.type
_entity_poly.pdbx_seq_one_letter_code
_entity_poly.pdbx_strand_id
1 'polypeptide(L)'
;MKSILSFSVLMVALTFCGIGERLRQVGSSNSNSSTSNSSTKSTSGESDAEKPSLTGAQQVIQDSATEVKWPDQGISWKLPAGWPKMDVKKESFNYGSPANGFLIASISTMPDSFPSDISLKATYDQALEQLKQGKYEKVRWLDLDGVKGVEWVEAPPETKDGIRRHQWIGFRNYQGQNQQLNIILSTDGEKFNKQEDAFAAILYSMKIPKA
;
A
#
# COMPACT_ATOMS: atom_id res chain seq x y z
N MET A 1 45.69 8.95 18.04
CA MET A 1 45.34 8.62 16.63
C MET A 1 43.86 8.79 16.47
N LYS A 2 43.40 9.85 15.80
CA LYS A 2 41.96 10.15 15.59
C LYS A 2 41.58 9.65 14.21
N SER A 3 40.76 8.63 14.12
CA SER A 3 40.22 8.11 12.86
C SER A 3 38.96 8.88 12.47
N ILE A 4 39.01 9.62 11.38
CA ILE A 4 37.90 10.38 10.82
C ILE A 4 37.17 9.44 9.88
N LEU A 5 35.95 9.00 10.26
CA LEU A 5 35.05 8.30 9.36
C LEU A 5 34.35 9.32 8.45
N SER A 6 34.72 9.27 7.20
CA SER A 6 34.12 10.08 6.11
C SER A 6 32.78 9.45 5.73
N PHE A 7 31.66 10.13 6.02
CA PHE A 7 30.33 9.76 5.54
C PHE A 7 30.14 10.27 4.12
N SER A 8 30.22 9.37 3.15
CA SER A 8 29.84 9.67 1.76
C SER A 8 28.32 9.63 1.63
N VAL A 9 27.72 10.81 1.51
CA VAL A 9 26.30 10.95 1.13
C VAL A 9 26.19 10.69 -0.37
N LEU A 10 25.61 9.55 -0.75
CA LEU A 10 25.29 9.21 -2.12
C LEU A 10 23.99 9.92 -2.51
N MET A 11 24.11 11.08 -3.19
CA MET A 11 22.99 11.78 -3.83
C MET A 11 22.58 11.01 -5.09
N VAL A 12 21.46 10.31 -5.05
CA VAL A 12 20.82 9.75 -6.24
C VAL A 12 20.02 10.86 -6.91
N ALA A 13 20.59 11.48 -7.93
CA ALA A 13 19.89 12.39 -8.82
C ALA A 13 18.95 11.59 -9.72
N LEU A 14 17.65 11.70 -9.49
CA LEU A 14 16.62 11.22 -10.42
C LEU A 14 16.55 12.17 -11.60
N THR A 15 17.21 11.83 -12.68
CA THR A 15 17.07 12.48 -13.99
C THR A 15 15.74 12.08 -14.61
N PHE A 16 14.73 12.94 -14.47
CA PHE A 16 13.54 12.92 -15.32
C PHE A 16 13.91 13.49 -16.69
N CYS A 17 14.23 12.63 -17.64
CA CYS A 17 14.33 13.00 -19.04
C CYS A 17 13.32 12.22 -19.88
N GLY A 18 12.38 12.94 -20.47
CA GLY A 18 11.83 12.59 -21.78
C GLY A 18 10.50 11.86 -21.84
N ILE A 19 9.39 12.52 -21.45
CA ILE A 19 8.08 12.23 -22.05
C ILE A 19 7.48 13.55 -22.56
N GLY A 20 7.95 13.97 -23.71
CA GLY A 20 7.44 15.16 -24.34
C GLY A 20 7.76 15.20 -25.81
N GLU A 21 7.33 14.18 -26.61
CA GLU A 21 7.30 14.29 -28.08
C GLU A 21 6.68 13.05 -28.73
N ARG A 22 5.38 12.84 -28.56
CA ARG A 22 4.56 12.04 -29.49
C ARG A 22 3.06 12.39 -29.41
N LEU A 23 2.76 13.68 -29.53
CA LEU A 23 1.38 14.14 -29.74
C LEU A 23 1.34 15.18 -30.87
N ARG A 24 1.78 14.78 -32.07
CA ARG A 24 1.46 15.50 -33.32
C ARG A 24 1.63 14.53 -34.48
N GLN A 25 0.58 13.83 -34.80
CA GLN A 25 0.20 13.47 -36.19
C GLN A 25 -0.89 12.40 -36.18
N VAL A 26 -2.13 12.80 -36.13
CA VAL A 26 -3.18 12.22 -36.97
C VAL A 26 -4.18 13.35 -37.22
N GLY A 27 -4.02 14.02 -38.29
CA GLY A 27 -5.00 14.89 -38.87
C GLY A 27 -5.54 14.25 -40.15
N SER A 28 -6.84 14.23 -40.24
CA SER A 28 -7.64 14.24 -41.47
C SER A 28 -7.64 13.01 -42.38
N SER A 29 -8.74 12.29 -42.35
CA SER A 29 -9.48 12.04 -43.59
C SER A 29 -10.92 11.67 -43.28
N ASN A 30 -11.77 12.42 -43.94
CA ASN A 30 -13.24 12.42 -43.98
C ASN A 30 -13.76 11.24 -44.80
N SER A 31 -14.80 10.55 -44.36
CA SER A 31 -15.95 10.20 -45.22
C SER A 31 -17.05 9.44 -44.44
N ASN A 32 -18.23 9.97 -44.66
CA ASN A 32 -19.59 9.54 -44.35
C ASN A 32 -19.88 8.03 -44.38
N SER A 33 -20.66 7.52 -43.41
CA SER A 33 -22.10 7.25 -43.57
C SER A 33 -22.70 6.38 -42.47
N SER A 34 -23.91 6.79 -42.03
CA SER A 34 -25.04 5.98 -41.57
C SER A 34 -25.02 5.30 -40.20
N THR A 35 -25.68 5.95 -39.28
CA THR A 35 -26.77 5.50 -38.38
C THR A 35 -26.78 4.04 -37.93
N SER A 36 -26.42 3.79 -36.68
CA SER A 36 -27.24 2.99 -35.78
C SER A 36 -26.93 3.37 -34.34
N ASN A 37 -27.94 3.84 -33.63
CA ASN A 37 -27.94 4.10 -32.20
C ASN A 37 -27.64 2.80 -31.45
N SER A 38 -26.48 2.72 -30.84
CA SER A 38 -26.25 1.83 -29.74
C SER A 38 -25.45 2.67 -28.70
N SER A 39 -26.18 3.19 -27.74
CA SER A 39 -25.60 3.85 -26.58
C SER A 39 -24.83 2.82 -25.75
N THR A 40 -23.61 2.55 -26.16
CA THR A 40 -22.67 1.82 -25.32
C THR A 40 -22.16 2.81 -24.30
N LYS A 41 -22.80 2.80 -23.14
CA LYS A 41 -22.31 3.39 -21.91
C LYS A 41 -20.93 2.81 -21.69
N SER A 42 -19.87 3.54 -22.04
CA SER A 42 -18.50 3.22 -21.67
C SER A 42 -18.40 3.36 -20.16
N THR A 43 -18.73 2.27 -19.48
CA THR A 43 -18.37 2.08 -18.08
C THR A 43 -16.86 1.91 -18.10
N SER A 44 -16.13 2.94 -17.75
CA SER A 44 -14.73 2.83 -17.36
C SER A 44 -14.71 1.81 -16.21
N GLY A 45 -14.22 0.61 -16.51
CA GLY A 45 -14.16 -0.50 -15.56
C GLY A 45 -13.16 -0.22 -14.45
N GLU A 46 -13.55 0.65 -13.52
CA GLU A 46 -12.92 0.75 -12.22
C GLU A 46 -13.41 -0.48 -11.45
N SER A 47 -12.54 -1.48 -11.30
CA SER A 47 -12.88 -2.67 -10.54
C SER A 47 -13.15 -2.24 -9.10
N ASP A 48 -14.33 -2.61 -8.59
CA ASP A 48 -14.67 -2.38 -7.18
C ASP A 48 -13.58 -2.99 -6.29
N ALA A 49 -13.17 -2.24 -5.25
CA ALA A 49 -12.19 -2.74 -4.32
C ALA A 49 -12.79 -3.91 -3.53
N GLU A 50 -12.03 -4.99 -3.41
CA GLU A 50 -12.44 -6.15 -2.62
C GLU A 50 -12.48 -5.77 -1.12
N LYS A 51 -13.45 -6.33 -0.40
CA LYS A 51 -13.43 -6.24 1.06
C LYS A 51 -12.61 -7.39 1.63
N PRO A 52 -11.87 -7.17 2.75
CA PRO A 52 -11.13 -8.24 3.38
C PRO A 52 -12.06 -9.37 3.81
N SER A 53 -11.64 -10.60 3.53
CA SER A 53 -12.28 -11.81 4.02
C SER A 53 -11.25 -12.62 4.80
N LEU A 54 -11.56 -12.91 6.07
CA LEU A 54 -10.67 -13.67 6.93
C LEU A 54 -10.85 -15.17 6.71
N THR A 55 -9.75 -15.89 6.66
CA THR A 55 -9.75 -17.35 6.83
C THR A 55 -10.04 -17.73 8.28
N GLY A 56 -10.38 -18.98 8.55
CA GLY A 56 -10.58 -19.44 9.92
C GLY A 56 -9.34 -19.24 10.81
N ALA A 57 -8.12 -19.43 10.27
CA ALA A 57 -6.88 -19.20 11.02
C ALA A 57 -6.71 -17.71 11.36
N GLN A 58 -6.95 -16.82 10.42
CA GLN A 58 -6.87 -15.37 10.62
C GLN A 58 -7.91 -14.87 11.62
N GLN A 59 -9.12 -15.45 11.61
CA GLN A 59 -10.16 -15.11 12.59
C GLN A 59 -9.74 -15.48 14.01
N VAL A 60 -9.18 -16.68 14.23
CA VAL A 60 -8.67 -17.12 15.54
C VAL A 60 -7.58 -16.15 16.04
N ILE A 61 -6.69 -15.70 15.15
CA ILE A 61 -5.66 -14.71 15.50
C ILE A 61 -6.32 -13.40 15.94
N GLN A 62 -7.29 -12.87 15.20
CA GLN A 62 -7.98 -11.63 15.56
C GLN A 62 -8.78 -11.73 16.86
N ASP A 63 -9.39 -12.87 17.12
CA ASP A 63 -10.21 -13.07 18.34
C ASP A 63 -9.36 -13.08 19.61
N SER A 64 -8.11 -13.54 19.52
CA SER A 64 -7.15 -13.57 20.62
C SER A 64 -6.28 -12.29 20.72
N ALA A 65 -6.38 -11.38 19.75
CA ALA A 65 -5.54 -10.20 19.64
C ALA A 65 -6.06 -9.03 20.51
N THR A 66 -5.13 -8.17 20.90
CA THR A 66 -5.42 -6.93 21.65
C THR A 66 -5.54 -5.74 20.71
N GLU A 67 -6.56 -4.91 20.91
CA GLU A 67 -6.69 -3.65 20.18
C GLU A 67 -5.63 -2.66 20.64
N VAL A 68 -4.91 -2.09 19.67
CA VAL A 68 -3.97 -0.98 19.86
C VAL A 68 -4.40 0.20 19.00
N LYS A 69 -4.21 1.41 19.54
CA LYS A 69 -4.65 2.65 18.88
C LYS A 69 -3.46 3.55 18.56
N TRP A 70 -3.56 4.22 17.43
CA TRP A 70 -2.73 5.37 17.06
C TRP A 70 -3.46 6.64 17.47
N PRO A 71 -3.14 7.26 18.61
CA PRO A 71 -4.00 8.29 19.21
C PRO A 71 -4.21 9.51 18.31
N ASP A 72 -3.12 10.01 17.70
CA ASP A 72 -3.17 11.22 16.86
C ASP A 72 -3.93 11.03 15.55
N GLN A 73 -4.07 9.78 15.12
CA GLN A 73 -4.66 9.42 13.83
C GLN A 73 -5.99 8.72 13.94
N GLY A 74 -6.38 8.33 15.16
CA GLY A 74 -7.62 7.60 15.43
C GLY A 74 -7.67 6.19 14.85
N ILE A 75 -6.63 5.73 14.15
CA ILE A 75 -6.56 4.39 13.56
C ILE A 75 -6.30 3.37 14.65
N SER A 76 -6.87 2.17 14.53
CA SER A 76 -6.55 1.05 15.41
C SER A 76 -6.36 -0.25 14.65
N TRP A 77 -5.67 -1.18 15.28
CA TRP A 77 -5.43 -2.55 14.82
C TRP A 77 -5.62 -3.52 15.97
N LYS A 78 -5.90 -4.80 15.65
CA LYS A 78 -5.78 -5.91 16.57
C LYS A 78 -4.42 -6.57 16.40
N LEU A 79 -3.58 -6.53 17.42
CA LEU A 79 -2.24 -7.14 17.40
C LEU A 79 -2.19 -8.40 18.26
N PRO A 80 -1.68 -9.52 17.72
CA PRO A 80 -1.45 -10.74 18.50
C PRO A 80 -0.42 -10.53 19.60
N ALA A 81 -0.34 -11.45 20.56
CA ALA A 81 0.72 -11.44 21.56
C ALA A 81 2.12 -11.48 20.92
N GLY A 82 3.10 -10.82 21.54
CA GLY A 82 4.46 -10.76 21.02
C GLY A 82 4.74 -9.64 20.01
N TRP A 83 3.80 -8.70 19.85
CA TRP A 83 3.95 -7.50 19.04
C TRP A 83 4.10 -6.24 19.94
N PRO A 84 5.26 -6.04 20.57
CA PRO A 84 5.47 -4.92 21.48
C PRO A 84 5.47 -3.59 20.73
N LYS A 85 5.10 -2.52 21.44
CA LYS A 85 5.26 -1.15 20.96
C LYS A 85 6.75 -0.84 20.78
N MET A 86 7.11 -0.30 19.62
CA MET A 86 8.46 0.20 19.33
C MET A 86 8.50 1.72 19.38
N ASP A 87 7.72 2.39 18.52
CA ASP A 87 7.66 3.84 18.43
C ASP A 87 6.29 4.28 17.92
N VAL A 88 5.69 5.27 18.57
CA VAL A 88 4.42 5.86 18.15
C VAL A 88 4.54 7.36 18.23
N LYS A 89 4.45 8.00 17.07
CA LYS A 89 4.50 9.46 16.87
C LYS A 89 3.27 9.89 16.07
N LYS A 90 3.15 11.18 15.84
CA LYS A 90 2.04 11.76 15.07
C LYS A 90 1.95 11.17 13.65
N GLU A 91 3.08 10.90 12.99
CA GLU A 91 3.15 10.48 11.59
C GLU A 91 3.68 9.05 11.42
N SER A 92 3.97 8.35 12.50
CA SER A 92 4.47 6.97 12.48
C SER A 92 3.95 6.13 13.64
N PHE A 93 3.65 4.87 13.36
CA PHE A 93 3.18 3.89 14.33
C PHE A 93 3.87 2.55 14.05
N ASN A 94 4.75 2.15 14.97
CA ASN A 94 5.61 0.99 14.79
C ASN A 94 5.45 0.01 15.96
N TYR A 95 5.09 -1.23 15.65
CA TYR A 95 4.98 -2.35 16.56
C TYR A 95 5.67 -3.58 15.98
N GLY A 96 6.18 -4.45 16.81
CA GLY A 96 6.73 -5.72 16.36
C GLY A 96 8.02 -6.12 17.05
N SER A 97 8.57 -7.24 16.59
CA SER A 97 9.82 -7.81 17.08
C SER A 97 10.48 -8.65 15.99
N PRO A 98 11.78 -8.90 16.05
CA PRO A 98 12.47 -9.78 15.11
C PRO A 98 11.91 -11.22 15.07
N ALA A 99 11.22 -11.66 16.12
CA ALA A 99 10.62 -12.99 16.18
C ALA A 99 9.32 -13.08 15.35
N ASN A 100 8.49 -12.04 15.37
CA ASN A 100 7.14 -12.06 14.80
C ASN A 100 6.98 -11.20 13.55
N GLY A 101 7.92 -10.29 13.31
CA GLY A 101 7.83 -9.28 12.26
C GLY A 101 7.40 -7.91 12.78
N PHE A 102 7.18 -6.98 11.85
CA PHE A 102 6.97 -5.57 12.15
C PHE A 102 5.73 -5.04 11.43
N LEU A 103 4.89 -4.32 12.15
CA LEU A 103 3.89 -3.40 11.61
C LEU A 103 4.51 -2.00 11.61
N ILE A 104 4.65 -1.44 10.43
CA ILE A 104 5.16 -0.08 10.21
C ILE A 104 4.05 0.68 9.48
N ALA A 105 3.43 1.63 10.17
CA ALA A 105 2.45 2.51 9.56
C ALA A 105 2.98 3.94 9.54
N SER A 106 2.81 4.60 8.41
CA SER A 106 3.20 6.00 8.23
C SER A 106 2.12 6.80 7.51
N ILE A 107 2.09 8.09 7.81
CA ILE A 107 1.21 9.06 7.16
C ILE A 107 2.05 10.15 6.54
N SER A 108 1.68 10.52 5.31
CA SER A 108 2.19 11.71 4.63
C SER A 108 1.02 12.65 4.35
N THR A 109 1.12 13.89 4.81
CA THR A 109 0.13 14.93 4.46
C THR A 109 0.37 15.40 3.05
N MET A 110 -0.68 15.38 2.24
CA MET A 110 -0.68 15.83 0.85
C MET A 110 -1.35 17.20 0.73
N PRO A 111 -0.96 18.01 -0.26
CA PRO A 111 -1.72 19.22 -0.59
C PRO A 111 -3.19 18.89 -0.92
N ASP A 112 -4.10 19.82 -0.67
CA ASP A 112 -5.54 19.63 -0.96
C ASP A 112 -5.80 19.35 -2.45
N SER A 113 -4.98 19.91 -3.35
CA SER A 113 -5.05 19.68 -4.80
C SER A 113 -4.38 18.39 -5.26
N PHE A 114 -3.85 17.56 -4.34
CA PHE A 114 -3.16 16.33 -4.72
C PHE A 114 -4.13 15.32 -5.37
N PRO A 115 -3.83 14.82 -6.57
CA PRO A 115 -4.73 13.91 -7.31
C PRO A 115 -4.65 12.48 -6.75
N SER A 116 -5.23 12.24 -5.58
CA SER A 116 -5.13 10.97 -4.83
C SER A 116 -5.57 9.76 -5.66
N ASP A 117 -6.67 9.86 -6.41
CA ASP A 117 -7.18 8.75 -7.22
C ASP A 117 -6.24 8.40 -8.39
N ILE A 118 -5.69 9.43 -9.05
CA ILE A 118 -4.72 9.23 -10.14
C ILE A 118 -3.44 8.59 -9.60
N SER A 119 -2.96 9.08 -8.44
CA SER A 119 -1.78 8.54 -7.77
C SER A 119 -1.98 7.09 -7.35
N LEU A 120 -3.16 6.79 -6.78
CA LEU A 120 -3.49 5.44 -6.35
C LEU A 120 -3.59 4.48 -7.55
N LYS A 121 -4.21 4.94 -8.66
CA LYS A 121 -4.24 4.16 -9.90
C LYS A 121 -2.84 3.89 -10.46
N ALA A 122 -1.98 4.90 -10.49
CA ALA A 122 -0.59 4.72 -10.93
C ALA A 122 0.17 3.73 -10.04
N THR A 123 -0.05 3.75 -8.72
CA THR A 123 0.49 2.77 -7.78
C THR A 123 0.02 1.35 -8.11
N TYR A 124 -1.27 1.18 -8.40
CA TYR A 124 -1.83 -0.12 -8.79
C TYR A 124 -1.24 -0.63 -10.11
N ASP A 125 -1.19 0.22 -11.13
CA ASP A 125 -0.63 -0.14 -12.45
C ASP A 125 0.85 -0.54 -12.31
N GLN A 126 1.63 0.19 -11.53
CA GLN A 126 3.02 -0.15 -11.23
C GLN A 126 3.13 -1.49 -10.47
N ALA A 127 2.27 -1.73 -9.50
CA ALA A 127 2.26 -2.99 -8.75
C ALA A 127 1.92 -4.18 -9.65
N LEU A 128 1.01 -4.03 -10.61
CA LEU A 128 0.72 -5.05 -11.62
C LEU A 128 1.92 -5.37 -12.52
N GLU A 129 2.73 -4.37 -12.87
CA GLU A 129 3.99 -4.62 -13.60
C GLU A 129 5.00 -5.40 -12.76
N GLN A 130 5.09 -5.13 -11.45
CA GLN A 130 5.93 -5.93 -10.55
C GLN A 130 5.40 -7.38 -10.40
N LEU A 131 4.08 -7.58 -10.40
CA LEU A 131 3.46 -8.91 -10.40
C LEU A 131 3.82 -9.69 -11.68
N LYS A 132 3.72 -9.06 -12.85
CA LYS A 132 4.12 -9.68 -14.14
C LYS A 132 5.61 -10.05 -14.18
N GLN A 133 6.45 -9.27 -13.50
CA GLN A 133 7.89 -9.54 -13.39
C GLN A 133 8.23 -10.59 -12.32
N GLY A 134 7.24 -11.15 -11.62
CA GLY A 134 7.45 -12.10 -10.54
C GLY A 134 8.04 -11.52 -9.26
N LYS A 135 8.05 -10.20 -9.12
CA LYS A 135 8.53 -9.51 -7.90
C LYS A 135 7.46 -9.41 -6.82
N TYR A 136 6.20 -9.49 -7.22
CA TYR A 136 5.05 -9.59 -6.32
C TYR A 136 4.31 -10.89 -6.60
N GLU A 137 3.69 -11.47 -5.56
CA GLU A 137 2.83 -12.65 -5.67
C GLU A 137 1.35 -12.29 -5.73
N LYS A 138 1.00 -11.13 -5.17
CA LYS A 138 -0.37 -10.66 -5.07
C LYS A 138 -0.43 -9.16 -5.26
N VAL A 139 -1.39 -8.70 -6.04
CA VAL A 139 -1.75 -7.28 -6.19
C VAL A 139 -3.26 -7.20 -6.35
N ARG A 140 -3.91 -6.33 -5.57
CA ARG A 140 -5.34 -6.05 -5.73
C ARG A 140 -5.75 -4.69 -5.19
N TRP A 141 -6.93 -4.26 -5.60
CA TRP A 141 -7.66 -3.22 -4.91
C TRP A 141 -8.28 -3.79 -3.64
N LEU A 142 -8.06 -3.14 -2.51
CA LEU A 142 -8.59 -3.56 -1.20
C LEU A 142 -9.20 -2.38 -0.47
N ASP A 143 -10.46 -2.52 -0.05
CA ASP A 143 -11.14 -1.57 0.83
C ASP A 143 -10.88 -1.98 2.29
N LEU A 144 -10.18 -1.14 3.03
CA LEU A 144 -10.01 -1.30 4.48
C LEU A 144 -10.86 -0.27 5.22
N ASP A 145 -11.93 -0.75 5.84
CA ASP A 145 -12.86 0.04 6.67
C ASP A 145 -13.47 1.26 5.94
N GLY A 146 -13.68 1.13 4.61
CA GLY A 146 -14.24 2.18 3.75
C GLY A 146 -13.21 3.08 3.07
N VAL A 147 -11.92 2.77 3.20
CA VAL A 147 -10.84 3.44 2.47
C VAL A 147 -10.31 2.50 1.39
N LYS A 148 -10.52 2.88 0.12
CA LYS A 148 -9.96 2.17 -1.03
C LYS A 148 -8.45 2.34 -1.08
N GLY A 149 -7.73 1.24 -1.29
CA GLY A 149 -6.29 1.24 -1.42
C GLY A 149 -5.79 0.13 -2.33
N VAL A 150 -4.48 0.08 -2.49
CA VAL A 150 -3.77 -0.98 -3.21
C VAL A 150 -3.03 -1.85 -2.23
N GLU A 151 -3.29 -3.15 -2.25
CA GLU A 151 -2.59 -4.18 -1.49
C GLU A 151 -1.66 -4.94 -2.41
N TRP A 152 -0.46 -5.26 -1.93
CA TRP A 152 0.43 -6.24 -2.56
C TRP A 152 1.23 -7.03 -1.54
N VAL A 153 1.67 -8.21 -1.98
CA VAL A 153 2.60 -9.07 -1.26
C VAL A 153 3.81 -9.29 -2.14
N GLU A 154 5.00 -9.02 -1.62
CA GLU A 154 6.25 -9.26 -2.33
C GLU A 154 6.49 -10.76 -2.51
N ALA A 155 7.11 -11.15 -3.63
CA ALA A 155 7.62 -12.49 -3.83
C ALA A 155 8.77 -12.81 -2.85
N PRO A 156 9.09 -14.08 -2.62
CA PRO A 156 10.24 -14.45 -1.80
C PRO A 156 11.52 -13.76 -2.28
N PRO A 157 12.30 -13.16 -1.37
CA PRO A 157 13.58 -12.57 -1.71
C PRO A 157 14.59 -13.63 -2.13
N GLU A 158 15.62 -13.23 -2.89
CA GLU A 158 16.70 -14.13 -3.35
C GLU A 158 17.49 -14.74 -2.18
N THR A 159 17.60 -14.02 -1.08
CA THR A 159 18.31 -14.46 0.13
C THR A 159 17.32 -14.69 1.27
N LYS A 160 17.59 -15.66 2.14
CA LYS A 160 16.70 -16.03 3.26
C LYS A 160 16.51 -14.92 4.28
N ASP A 161 17.51 -14.08 4.47
CA ASP A 161 17.55 -12.91 5.35
C ASP A 161 17.06 -11.63 4.67
N GLY A 162 16.76 -11.71 3.36
CA GLY A 162 16.11 -10.60 2.64
C GLY A 162 14.75 -10.29 3.24
N ILE A 163 14.41 -9.01 3.32
CA ILE A 163 13.11 -8.58 3.85
C ILE A 163 12.01 -8.83 2.82
N ARG A 164 10.88 -9.39 3.29
CA ARG A 164 9.65 -9.57 2.51
C ARG A 164 8.50 -8.79 3.15
N ARG A 165 7.67 -8.16 2.32
CA ARG A 165 6.62 -7.24 2.76
C ARG A 165 5.25 -7.66 2.27
N HIS A 166 4.26 -7.42 3.12
CA HIS A 166 2.84 -7.32 2.80
C HIS A 166 2.46 -5.85 3.03
N GLN A 167 2.05 -5.14 2.00
CA GLN A 167 1.86 -3.69 2.06
C GLN A 167 0.50 -3.27 1.52
N TRP A 168 -0.02 -2.19 2.08
CA TRP A 168 -1.21 -1.51 1.60
C TRP A 168 -1.00 0.00 1.63
N ILE A 169 -1.44 0.68 0.56
CA ILE A 169 -1.43 2.14 0.45
C ILE A 169 -2.84 2.61 0.11
N GLY A 170 -3.32 3.64 0.81
CA GLY A 170 -4.58 4.32 0.53
C GLY A 170 -4.51 5.80 0.85
N PHE A 171 -5.57 6.53 0.52
CA PHE A 171 -5.71 7.94 0.84
C PHE A 171 -7.00 8.17 1.63
N ARG A 172 -6.94 9.12 2.60
CA ARG A 172 -8.12 9.56 3.33
C ARG A 172 -8.08 11.07 3.56
N ASN A 173 -9.24 11.66 3.81
CA ASN A 173 -9.30 12.97 4.47
C ASN A 173 -9.51 12.74 5.98
N TYR A 174 -8.70 13.38 6.79
CA TYR A 174 -8.82 13.30 8.24
C TYR A 174 -8.50 14.65 8.86
N GLN A 175 -9.43 15.19 9.66
CA GLN A 175 -9.31 16.51 10.28
C GLN A 175 -8.98 17.62 9.27
N GLY A 176 -9.59 17.58 8.08
CA GLY A 176 -9.36 18.53 7.01
C GLY A 176 -8.02 18.39 6.28
N GLN A 177 -7.27 17.33 6.51
CA GLN A 177 -6.00 17.05 5.83
C GLN A 177 -6.14 15.86 4.88
N ASN A 178 -5.70 16.03 3.64
CA ASN A 178 -5.53 14.92 2.72
C ASN A 178 -4.28 14.13 3.13
N GLN A 179 -4.45 12.85 3.44
CA GLN A 179 -3.39 11.99 3.97
C GLN A 179 -3.21 10.73 3.14
N GLN A 180 -1.96 10.42 2.76
CA GLN A 180 -1.58 9.11 2.30
C GLN A 180 -1.27 8.22 3.51
N LEU A 181 -1.90 7.06 3.55
CA LEU A 181 -1.64 5.99 4.50
C LEU A 181 -0.73 4.96 3.83
N ASN A 182 0.36 4.60 4.48
CA ASN A 182 1.25 3.53 4.04
C ASN A 182 1.43 2.53 5.18
N ILE A 183 0.92 1.31 4.99
CA ILE A 183 0.91 0.24 5.99
C ILE A 183 1.77 -0.90 5.48
N ILE A 184 2.79 -1.25 6.23
CA ILE A 184 3.76 -2.30 5.88
C ILE A 184 3.80 -3.33 7.02
N LEU A 185 3.62 -4.59 6.67
CA LEU A 185 3.91 -5.73 7.51
C LEU A 185 5.11 -6.46 6.91
N SER A 186 6.15 -6.69 7.68
CA SER A 186 7.41 -7.18 7.15
C SER A 186 8.14 -8.10 8.11
N THR A 187 8.88 -9.05 7.57
CA THR A 187 9.83 -9.90 8.29
C THR A 187 10.85 -10.47 7.30
N ASP A 188 11.82 -11.25 7.80
CA ASP A 188 12.74 -11.98 6.94
C ASP A 188 11.97 -12.97 6.05
N GLY A 189 12.43 -13.19 4.82
CA GLY A 189 11.77 -14.07 3.85
C GLY A 189 11.56 -15.49 4.37
N GLU A 190 12.50 -16.01 5.17
CA GLU A 190 12.40 -17.34 5.79
C GLU A 190 11.25 -17.46 6.80
N LYS A 191 10.89 -16.36 7.48
CA LYS A 191 9.81 -16.31 8.48
C LYS A 191 8.47 -15.93 7.89
N PHE A 192 8.45 -15.27 6.72
CA PHE A 192 7.25 -14.63 6.15
C PHE A 192 6.07 -15.59 6.05
N ASN A 193 6.27 -16.78 5.48
CA ASN A 193 5.17 -17.74 5.31
C ASN A 193 4.54 -18.20 6.64
N LYS A 194 5.31 -18.18 7.74
CA LYS A 194 4.79 -18.49 9.08
C LYS A 194 3.98 -17.33 9.67
N GLN A 195 4.22 -16.11 9.20
CA GLN A 195 3.58 -14.89 9.67
C GLN A 195 2.49 -14.38 8.74
N GLU A 196 2.28 -14.99 7.58
CA GLU A 196 1.36 -14.50 6.55
C GLU A 196 -0.07 -14.34 7.07
N ASP A 197 -0.59 -15.31 7.80
CA ASP A 197 -1.92 -15.23 8.41
C ASP A 197 -1.98 -14.13 9.49
N ALA A 198 -0.93 -13.95 10.27
CA ALA A 198 -0.86 -12.88 11.26
C ALA A 198 -0.81 -11.50 10.58
N PHE A 199 -0.06 -11.34 9.50
CA PHE A 199 0.01 -10.12 8.72
C PHE A 199 -1.35 -9.77 8.12
N ALA A 200 -2.01 -10.73 7.48
CA ALA A 200 -3.35 -10.53 6.95
C ALA A 200 -4.36 -10.20 8.06
N ALA A 201 -4.34 -10.93 9.17
CA ALA A 201 -5.22 -10.69 10.31
C ALA A 201 -5.03 -9.29 10.89
N ILE A 202 -3.79 -8.82 11.05
CA ILE A 202 -3.47 -7.47 11.52
C ILE A 202 -3.97 -6.43 10.53
N LEU A 203 -3.61 -6.54 9.25
CA LEU A 203 -3.99 -5.57 8.21
C LEU A 203 -5.51 -5.44 8.11
N TYR A 204 -6.22 -6.56 8.07
CA TYR A 204 -7.68 -6.58 7.89
C TYR A 204 -8.46 -6.21 9.15
N SER A 205 -7.78 -6.14 10.31
CA SER A 205 -8.38 -5.61 11.54
C SER A 205 -8.39 -4.09 11.62
N MET A 206 -7.71 -3.42 10.68
CA MET A 206 -7.56 -1.97 10.71
C MET A 206 -8.91 -1.26 10.74
N LYS A 207 -9.04 -0.31 11.67
CA LYS A 207 -10.18 0.60 11.77
C LYS A 207 -9.70 2.01 11.47
N ILE A 208 -10.38 2.66 10.54
CA ILE A 208 -10.04 3.99 10.06
C ILE A 208 -11.19 4.93 10.40
N PRO A 209 -10.98 5.99 11.22
CA PRO A 209 -12.05 6.91 11.52
C PRO A 209 -12.52 7.60 10.24
N LYS A 210 -13.83 7.70 10.09
CA LYS A 210 -14.45 8.49 9.03
C LYS A 210 -14.30 9.97 9.37
N ALA A 211 -14.14 10.80 8.33
CA ALA A 211 -14.10 12.25 8.45
C ALA A 211 -15.42 12.81 9.00
#